data_5b93ca549b129403779ed3817cabc381
#
_entry.id   5b93ca549b129403779ed3817cabc381
#
_cell.length_a   1.000
_cell.length_b   1.000
_cell.length_c   1.000
_cell.angle_alpha   90.00
_cell.angle_beta   90.00
_cell.angle_gamma   90.00
#
_symmetry.space_group_name_H-M   'P 1'
#
loop_
_entity.id
_entity.type
_entity.pdbx_description
1 polymer ?
#
loop_
_entity_poly.entity_id
_entity_poly.type
_entity_poly.pdbx_seq_one_letter_code
_entity_poly.pdbx_strand_id
1 'polypeptide(L)'
;MFDFKLKVALLIIIAALGMALLGCKKEGLMDQGSPIENASGILFDRQPSTQGSSYSERGSIADEAIVLGNIINDPYKVENMQAAYDNINDGTAPIASIKANYRYVRILPANKEQLNAIESDTSLVLFDYPLHYEILVYGTYYHDPSVADADQTWLYCVVPSDYHFPSGINEELIYHVYIPPTSAKGDFYDRLEEEAYNVAGCDDDNDGAKASTASWWTPSATIRAWDDVVNGYIVLQGVKVRARRGTKVGVGITDSQGRCKVDRDFKKDVYYSIKWESGRWDIRNGSLGQAYYHENKKMHSHWDFYIANNGSSILYASVHRAAYKFFYGNRLGLKSPALPYGKTKIGVYNRNPWWGSGCCWGTWSLLGIIPDIRVAHSHTTPTSEVFATAIHELGHQSHLLFIGKGTYIQLAKEIHESWAAAVECILTNHHYNTELANYGERCQLYNQYCPYQLWTPQNKPKKTDCYTPIFIDLIDNYNQRNGGTCGYYFEGNNFTKKDIPANPARPNDIISGYSISYIQNNILSSAYGLSSLNTALKSHKIYGVTDQMIDNHMALYWNRIYSRNPD
;
A
#
# COMPACT_ATOMS: atom_id res chain seq x y z
N MET A 1 -34.15 21.64 10.41
CA MET A 1 -32.90 21.02 10.85
C MET A 1 -33.00 19.48 10.94
N PHE A 2 -34.11 18.91 11.41
CA PHE A 2 -34.37 17.46 11.46
C PHE A 2 -34.50 16.82 10.06
N ASP A 3 -35.13 17.51 9.13
CA ASP A 3 -35.41 17.02 7.76
C ASP A 3 -34.14 16.89 6.90
N PHE A 4 -33.13 17.75 7.12
CA PHE A 4 -31.85 17.69 6.40
C PHE A 4 -30.98 16.50 6.85
N LYS A 5 -30.93 16.23 8.16
CA LYS A 5 -30.18 15.07 8.69
C LYS A 5 -30.80 13.73 8.26
N LEU A 6 -32.13 13.67 8.14
CA LEU A 6 -32.82 12.47 7.67
C LEU A 6 -32.59 12.23 6.17
N LYS A 7 -32.55 13.29 5.36
CA LYS A 7 -32.24 13.20 3.92
C LYS A 7 -30.79 12.79 3.66
N VAL A 8 -29.85 13.31 4.46
CA VAL A 8 -28.42 12.90 4.37
C VAL A 8 -28.24 11.45 4.82
N ALA A 9 -28.89 11.04 5.92
CA ALA A 9 -28.84 9.65 6.36
C ALA A 9 -29.49 8.69 5.34
N LEU A 10 -30.57 9.09 4.69
CA LEU A 10 -31.22 8.30 3.65
C LEU A 10 -30.38 8.23 2.37
N LEU A 11 -29.66 9.30 2.00
CA LEU A 11 -28.71 9.32 0.89
C LEU A 11 -27.50 8.41 1.16
N ILE A 12 -27.01 8.39 2.39
CA ILE A 12 -25.91 7.49 2.81
C ILE A 12 -26.37 6.02 2.77
N ILE A 13 -27.60 5.74 3.20
CA ILE A 13 -28.17 4.38 3.17
C ILE A 13 -28.42 3.94 1.71
N ILE A 14 -28.90 4.83 0.84
CA ILE A 14 -29.10 4.52 -0.59
C ILE A 14 -27.76 4.37 -1.31
N ALA A 15 -26.76 5.18 -0.97
CA ALA A 15 -25.40 5.02 -1.48
C ALA A 15 -24.77 3.70 -1.00
N ALA A 16 -24.98 3.32 0.27
CA ALA A 16 -24.51 2.06 0.83
C ALA A 16 -25.21 0.83 0.21
N LEU A 17 -26.51 0.90 -0.05
CA LEU A 17 -27.24 -0.16 -0.76
C LEU A 17 -26.89 -0.24 -2.25
N GLY A 18 -26.70 0.88 -2.92
CA GLY A 18 -26.23 0.91 -4.31
C GLY A 18 -24.81 0.38 -4.49
N MET A 19 -23.95 0.61 -3.49
CA MET A 19 -22.58 0.13 -3.46
C MET A 19 -22.48 -1.39 -3.20
N ALA A 20 -23.41 -1.97 -2.44
CA ALA A 20 -23.47 -3.41 -2.18
C ALA A 20 -23.73 -4.25 -3.46
N LEU A 21 -24.26 -3.62 -4.52
CA LEU A 21 -24.52 -4.27 -5.82
C LEU A 21 -23.32 -4.24 -6.78
N LEU A 22 -22.28 -3.47 -6.51
CA LEU A 22 -21.11 -3.28 -7.37
C LEU A 22 -19.80 -3.86 -6.81
N GLY A 23 -19.83 -4.38 -5.60
CA GLY A 23 -18.63 -4.97 -4.96
C GLY A 23 -18.33 -6.36 -5.49
N CYS A 24 -17.15 -6.54 -6.04
CA CYS A 24 -16.61 -7.84 -6.42
C CYS A 24 -16.26 -8.64 -5.16
N LYS A 25 -16.83 -9.85 -5.05
CA LYS A 25 -16.42 -10.83 -4.07
C LYS A 25 -15.37 -11.74 -4.69
N LYS A 26 -14.12 -11.63 -4.27
CA LYS A 26 -13.15 -12.71 -4.40
C LYS A 26 -13.42 -13.68 -3.24
N GLU A 27 -14.27 -14.68 -3.46
CA GLU A 27 -14.41 -15.80 -2.52
C GLU A 27 -13.19 -16.69 -2.71
N GLY A 28 -12.34 -16.79 -1.68
CA GLY A 28 -11.36 -17.86 -1.60
C GLY A 28 -12.09 -19.20 -1.65
N LEU A 29 -11.65 -20.11 -2.48
CA LEU A 29 -12.09 -21.50 -2.52
C LEU A 29 -11.78 -22.16 -1.17
N MET A 30 -12.67 -22.00 -0.20
CA MET A 30 -12.69 -22.81 1.00
C MET A 30 -13.60 -24.00 0.74
N ASP A 31 -12.98 -25.14 0.48
CA ASP A 31 -13.63 -26.43 0.57
C ASP A 31 -13.95 -26.72 2.04
N GLN A 32 -15.21 -27.02 2.34
CA GLN A 32 -15.63 -27.47 3.68
C GLN A 32 -15.21 -28.93 3.85
N GLY A 33 -13.97 -29.15 4.24
CA GLY A 33 -13.47 -30.45 4.71
C GLY A 33 -13.56 -30.55 6.23
N SER A 34 -14.20 -31.60 6.69
CA SER A 34 -14.36 -32.02 8.09
C SER A 34 -13.04 -32.11 8.86
N PRO A 35 -13.04 -32.03 10.21
CA PRO A 35 -11.83 -31.99 11.00
C PRO A 35 -11.14 -33.36 11.01
N ILE A 36 -9.86 -33.39 10.69
CA ILE A 36 -8.98 -34.53 10.92
C ILE A 36 -8.01 -34.17 12.04
N GLU A 37 -7.99 -35.04 13.03
CA GLU A 37 -7.13 -35.03 14.22
C GLU A 37 -5.64 -35.13 13.89
N ASN A 38 -4.86 -34.48 14.73
CA ASN A 38 -3.47 -34.69 15.13
C ASN A 38 -2.57 -35.61 14.31
N ALA A 39 -1.50 -35.05 13.75
CA ALA A 39 -0.23 -35.75 13.61
C ALA A 39 0.93 -34.82 13.94
N SER A 40 1.63 -35.19 14.99
CA SER A 40 2.82 -34.60 15.55
C SER A 40 4.08 -34.76 14.66
N GLY A 41 4.89 -33.71 14.62
CA GLY A 41 6.34 -33.82 14.63
C GLY A 41 7.04 -33.92 13.29
N ILE A 42 7.75 -32.86 12.92
CA ILE A 42 9.22 -32.88 12.67
C ILE A 42 9.68 -31.41 12.64
N LEU A 43 10.47 -31.07 13.65
CA LEU A 43 11.26 -29.84 13.73
C LEU A 43 12.42 -29.93 12.75
N PHE A 44 12.53 -29.01 11.81
CA PHE A 44 13.81 -28.68 11.20
C PHE A 44 14.26 -27.31 11.71
N ASP A 45 15.17 -27.40 12.67
CA ASP A 45 15.95 -26.31 13.22
C ASP A 45 16.98 -25.85 12.17
N ARG A 46 16.86 -24.62 11.68
CA ARG A 46 17.93 -23.83 11.11
C ARG A 46 17.81 -22.41 11.62
N GLN A 47 18.32 -22.21 12.82
CA GLN A 47 18.61 -20.85 13.30
C GLN A 47 19.84 -20.30 12.57
N PRO A 48 19.80 -19.09 12.03
CA PRO A 48 20.99 -18.28 11.84
C PRO A 48 21.45 -17.80 13.21
N SER A 49 22.74 -17.90 13.46
CA SER A 49 23.41 -17.52 14.69
C SER A 49 22.99 -16.13 15.17
N THR A 50 22.47 -16.10 16.37
CA THR A 50 22.01 -14.94 17.11
C THR A 50 23.15 -14.04 17.54
N GLN A 51 23.19 -12.82 17.03
CA GLN A 51 23.46 -11.60 17.77
C GLN A 51 22.71 -10.45 17.10
N GLY A 52 21.47 -10.30 17.45
CA GLY A 52 20.62 -9.18 17.08
C GLY A 52 19.39 -9.21 17.99
N SER A 53 19.15 -8.15 18.71
CA SER A 53 18.02 -7.99 19.62
C SER A 53 16.72 -8.39 18.91
N SER A 54 16.02 -9.34 19.47
CA SER A 54 14.71 -9.79 19.02
C SER A 54 13.68 -8.67 19.23
N TYR A 55 13.43 -7.91 18.17
CA TYR A 55 12.27 -7.03 18.11
C TYR A 55 11.08 -7.88 17.65
N SER A 56 10.27 -8.33 18.60
CA SER A 56 8.97 -8.89 18.26
C SER A 56 8.03 -7.74 17.89
N GLU A 57 7.49 -7.76 16.68
CA GLU A 57 6.33 -6.94 16.35
C GLU A 57 5.24 -7.24 17.41
N ARG A 58 4.76 -6.23 18.14
CA ARG A 58 3.62 -6.40 19.03
C ARG A 58 2.43 -6.83 18.17
N GLY A 59 1.77 -7.89 18.58
CA GLY A 59 0.62 -8.46 17.89
C GLY A 59 -0.38 -7.38 17.48
N SER A 60 -1.07 -7.61 16.36
CA SER A 60 -1.92 -6.68 15.63
C SER A 60 -2.49 -5.59 16.53
N ILE A 61 -2.03 -4.36 16.37
CA ILE A 61 -2.76 -3.19 16.87
C ILE A 61 -4.02 -3.16 15.99
N ALA A 62 -5.09 -3.79 16.47
CA ALA A 62 -6.41 -3.64 15.87
C ALA A 62 -6.73 -2.15 15.89
N ASP A 63 -7.27 -1.60 14.83
CA ASP A 63 -7.84 -0.26 14.63
C ASP A 63 -7.86 0.66 15.89
N GLU A 64 -6.74 0.75 16.62
CA GLU A 64 -6.62 1.57 17.81
C GLU A 64 -6.31 3.00 17.42
N ALA A 65 -7.05 3.92 18.03
CA ALA A 65 -6.74 5.34 17.93
C ALA A 65 -5.37 5.62 18.56
N ILE A 66 -4.62 6.54 17.98
CA ILE A 66 -3.47 7.13 18.67
C ILE A 66 -3.97 7.84 19.93
N VAL A 67 -3.47 7.46 21.10
CA VAL A 67 -3.76 8.11 22.36
C VAL A 67 -2.63 9.06 22.70
N LEU A 68 -2.95 10.34 22.79
CA LEU A 68 -2.00 11.38 23.14
C LEU A 68 -1.90 11.53 24.65
N GLY A 69 -0.68 11.80 25.13
CA GLY A 69 -0.37 12.12 26.51
C GLY A 69 -0.22 13.63 26.73
N ASN A 70 0.78 13.99 27.51
CA ASN A 70 1.08 15.39 27.83
C ASN A 70 1.67 16.14 26.64
N ILE A 71 1.54 17.47 26.65
CA ILE A 71 2.24 18.33 25.71
C ILE A 71 3.74 18.25 25.99
N ILE A 72 4.51 17.95 24.94
CA ILE A 72 5.97 17.95 24.99
C ILE A 72 6.45 19.39 24.79
N ASN A 73 7.33 19.85 25.65
CA ASN A 73 8.02 21.11 25.42
C ASN A 73 9.10 20.89 24.35
N ASP A 74 8.80 21.31 23.12
CA ASP A 74 9.68 21.05 21.98
C ASP A 74 10.95 21.90 22.06
N PRO A 75 12.16 21.31 22.07
CA PRO A 75 13.43 22.06 22.12
C PRO A 75 13.58 23.02 20.93
N TYR A 76 12.96 22.75 19.80
CA TYR A 76 13.06 23.57 18.58
C TYR A 76 12.08 24.75 18.54
N LYS A 77 11.23 24.96 19.56
CA LYS A 77 10.49 26.22 19.68
C LYS A 77 11.43 27.40 19.72
N VAL A 78 11.09 28.49 19.06
CA VAL A 78 11.91 29.70 19.03
C VAL A 78 12.23 30.19 20.44
N GLU A 79 11.27 30.12 21.37
CA GLU A 79 11.46 30.54 22.78
C GLU A 79 12.53 29.69 23.49
N ASN A 80 12.49 28.37 23.32
CA ASN A 80 13.48 27.48 23.94
C ASN A 80 14.87 27.66 23.31
N MET A 81 14.90 27.79 21.97
CA MET A 81 16.15 28.07 21.26
C MET A 81 16.75 29.44 21.62
N GLN A 82 15.90 30.47 21.81
CA GLN A 82 16.39 31.78 22.25
C GLN A 82 16.94 31.73 23.69
N ALA A 83 16.23 31.07 24.60
CA ALA A 83 16.72 30.87 25.97
C ALA A 83 18.06 30.10 25.99
N ALA A 84 18.17 29.06 25.17
CA ALA A 84 19.42 28.32 24.99
C ALA A 84 20.54 29.19 24.42
N TYR A 85 20.20 30.03 23.42
CA TYR A 85 21.16 31.01 22.87
C TYR A 85 21.64 31.97 23.93
N ASP A 86 20.75 32.54 24.72
CA ASP A 86 21.09 33.50 25.79
C ASP A 86 21.98 32.85 26.86
N ASN A 87 21.77 31.58 27.18
CA ASN A 87 22.58 30.83 28.16
C ASN A 87 24.01 30.54 27.67
N ILE A 88 24.22 30.33 26.36
CA ILE A 88 25.53 29.94 25.81
C ILE A 88 26.27 31.06 25.10
N ASN A 89 25.65 32.21 24.89
CA ASN A 89 26.22 33.31 24.10
C ASN A 89 27.28 34.07 24.95
N ASP A 90 28.53 33.87 24.61
CA ASP A 90 29.71 34.52 25.17
C ASP A 90 30.18 35.71 24.33
N GLY A 91 29.38 36.19 23.40
CA GLY A 91 29.72 37.27 22.47
C GLY A 91 30.42 36.81 21.19
N THR A 92 30.69 35.52 21.03
CA THR A 92 31.35 34.93 19.84
C THR A 92 30.38 34.19 18.91
N ALA A 93 29.08 34.25 19.20
CA ALA A 93 28.04 33.56 18.42
C ALA A 93 28.07 33.99 16.96
N PRO A 94 27.97 33.04 15.99
CA PRO A 94 27.98 33.34 14.55
C PRO A 94 26.66 33.96 14.06
N ILE A 95 25.63 34.04 14.92
CA ILE A 95 24.33 34.66 14.71
C ILE A 95 24.03 35.68 15.80
N ALA A 96 23.30 36.72 15.46
CA ALA A 96 22.99 37.80 16.40
C ALA A 96 21.79 37.46 17.32
N SER A 97 20.87 36.61 16.86
CA SER A 97 19.67 36.19 17.60
C SER A 97 19.03 35.00 16.94
N ILE A 98 18.17 34.29 17.66
CA ILE A 98 17.33 33.22 17.09
C ILE A 98 16.14 33.84 16.33
N LYS A 99 16.00 33.49 15.07
CA LYS A 99 14.83 33.86 14.24
C LYS A 99 14.22 32.60 13.66
N ALA A 100 12.89 32.50 13.73
CA ALA A 100 12.18 31.37 13.15
C ALA A 100 12.57 31.16 11.68
N ASN A 101 12.98 29.95 11.34
CA ASN A 101 13.19 29.54 9.96
C ASN A 101 12.16 28.52 9.50
N TYR A 102 11.31 28.01 10.41
CA TYR A 102 10.17 27.15 10.14
C TYR A 102 8.97 27.56 10.97
N ARG A 103 7.78 27.08 10.54
CA ARG A 103 6.50 27.16 11.26
C ARG A 103 5.96 25.74 11.45
N TYR A 104 5.54 25.41 12.65
CA TYR A 104 4.75 24.22 12.91
C TYR A 104 3.29 24.61 12.85
N VAL A 105 2.57 24.05 11.91
CA VAL A 105 1.19 24.40 11.58
C VAL A 105 0.31 23.17 11.51
N ARG A 106 -1.00 23.38 11.65
CA ARG A 106 -2.02 22.43 11.24
C ARG A 106 -2.88 23.03 10.13
N ILE A 107 -3.32 22.21 9.22
CA ILE A 107 -4.13 22.58 8.06
C ILE A 107 -5.33 21.66 7.94
N LEU A 108 -6.49 22.22 7.57
CA LEU A 108 -7.73 21.47 7.39
C LEU A 108 -8.23 21.68 5.96
N PRO A 109 -8.02 20.73 5.04
CA PRO A 109 -8.57 20.78 3.70
C PRO A 109 -10.10 20.72 3.73
N ALA A 110 -10.77 21.64 3.04
CA ALA A 110 -12.22 21.70 3.01
C ALA A 110 -12.85 20.78 1.95
N ASN A 111 -12.06 20.32 0.97
CA ASN A 111 -12.53 19.48 -0.13
C ASN A 111 -11.39 18.64 -0.73
N LYS A 112 -11.76 17.74 -1.64
CA LYS A 112 -10.83 16.82 -2.32
C LYS A 112 -9.76 17.55 -3.14
N GLU A 113 -10.10 18.64 -3.77
CA GLU A 113 -9.19 19.43 -4.61
C GLU A 113 -8.07 20.02 -3.76
N GLN A 114 -8.41 20.59 -2.60
CA GLN A 114 -7.44 21.12 -1.64
C GLN A 114 -6.56 20.02 -1.07
N LEU A 115 -7.16 18.89 -0.67
CA LEU A 115 -6.40 17.73 -0.17
C LEU A 115 -5.42 17.22 -1.24
N ASN A 116 -5.87 17.06 -2.48
CA ASN A 116 -5.02 16.63 -3.58
C ASN A 116 -3.87 17.61 -3.86
N ALA A 117 -4.13 18.92 -3.77
CA ALA A 117 -3.09 19.94 -3.95
C ALA A 117 -2.01 19.82 -2.87
N ILE A 118 -2.40 19.63 -1.60
CA ILE A 118 -1.47 19.42 -0.48
C ILE A 118 -0.70 18.11 -0.63
N GLU A 119 -1.40 17.00 -0.90
CA GLU A 119 -0.78 15.67 -1.05
C GLU A 119 0.15 15.57 -2.27
N SER A 120 -0.03 16.41 -3.26
CA SER A 120 0.83 16.48 -4.46
C SER A 120 2.12 17.25 -4.23
N ASP A 121 2.19 18.09 -3.19
CA ASP A 121 3.41 18.77 -2.81
C ASP A 121 4.34 17.82 -2.07
N THR A 122 5.37 17.35 -2.76
CA THR A 122 6.35 16.39 -2.22
C THR A 122 7.28 16.97 -1.18
N SER A 123 7.33 18.31 -1.03
CA SER A 123 8.10 18.99 0.01
C SER A 123 7.45 18.90 1.38
N LEU A 124 6.14 18.63 1.44
CA LEU A 124 5.39 18.51 2.68
C LEU A 124 5.55 17.12 3.32
N VAL A 125 5.87 17.12 4.60
CA VAL A 125 5.84 15.91 5.45
C VAL A 125 4.61 15.99 6.34
N LEU A 126 3.53 15.40 5.88
CA LEU A 126 2.22 15.47 6.53
C LEU A 126 2.05 14.39 7.60
N PHE A 127 1.52 14.79 8.75
CA PHE A 127 1.08 13.91 9.82
C PHE A 127 -0.41 14.16 10.07
N ASP A 128 -1.17 13.12 10.37
CA ASP A 128 -2.57 13.22 10.75
C ASP A 128 -2.77 13.26 12.28
N TYR A 129 -1.69 13.42 13.02
CA TYR A 129 -1.68 13.61 14.47
C TYR A 129 -0.66 14.70 14.86
N PRO A 130 -0.86 15.40 16.00
CA PRO A 130 0.02 16.46 16.43
C PRO A 130 1.39 15.94 16.92
N LEU A 131 2.47 16.65 16.56
CA LEU A 131 3.85 16.26 16.86
C LEU A 131 4.31 16.67 18.27
N HIS A 132 3.59 17.58 18.93
CA HIS A 132 3.93 18.19 20.21
C HIS A 132 3.23 17.52 21.41
N TYR A 133 2.79 16.28 21.23
CA TYR A 133 2.26 15.46 22.30
C TYR A 133 3.05 14.15 22.44
N GLU A 134 3.11 13.64 23.66
CA GLU A 134 3.49 12.25 23.89
C GLU A 134 2.49 11.32 23.20
N ILE A 135 2.97 10.19 22.71
CA ILE A 135 2.09 9.12 22.20
C ILE A 135 2.10 8.01 23.24
N LEU A 136 1.00 7.87 23.98
CA LEU A 136 0.82 6.82 24.99
C LEU A 136 0.45 5.49 24.36
N VAL A 137 -0.36 5.52 23.27
CA VAL A 137 -0.71 4.35 22.47
C VAL A 137 -0.43 4.67 21.01
N TYR A 138 0.47 3.89 20.41
CA TYR A 138 0.81 3.98 18.99
C TYR A 138 -0.27 3.29 18.16
N GLY A 139 -1.33 4.02 17.86
CA GLY A 139 -2.41 3.56 16.99
C GLY A 139 -2.14 3.83 15.51
N THR A 140 -3.14 3.60 14.70
CA THR A 140 -3.09 3.74 13.25
C THR A 140 -3.88 4.93 12.73
N TYR A 141 -4.67 5.59 13.57
CA TYR A 141 -5.39 6.81 13.21
C TYR A 141 -5.49 7.76 14.42
N TYR A 142 -5.66 9.03 14.12
CA TYR A 142 -5.99 10.06 15.08
C TYR A 142 -7.15 10.88 14.55
N HIS A 143 -8.14 11.16 15.39
CA HIS A 143 -9.22 12.08 15.11
C HIS A 143 -9.18 13.22 16.12
N ASP A 144 -8.98 14.44 15.64
CA ASP A 144 -8.97 15.63 16.48
C ASP A 144 -10.41 15.90 16.98
N PRO A 145 -10.67 15.93 18.29
CA PRO A 145 -12.00 16.12 18.84
C PRO A 145 -12.61 17.49 18.51
N SER A 146 -11.82 18.44 18.02
CA SER A 146 -12.31 19.74 17.55
C SER A 146 -12.99 19.68 16.18
N VAL A 147 -12.81 18.58 15.44
CA VAL A 147 -13.41 18.36 14.12
C VAL A 147 -14.66 17.50 14.29
N ALA A 148 -15.82 18.09 14.02
CA ALA A 148 -17.10 17.39 14.19
C ALA A 148 -17.41 16.36 13.10
N ASP A 149 -16.77 16.47 11.93
CA ASP A 149 -16.97 15.60 10.80
C ASP A 149 -15.92 14.47 10.83
N ALA A 150 -16.38 13.21 10.96
CA ALA A 150 -15.50 12.03 10.96
C ALA A 150 -14.67 11.91 9.67
N ASP A 151 -15.11 12.58 8.63
CA ASP A 151 -14.50 12.53 7.31
C ASP A 151 -13.40 13.59 7.10
N GLN A 152 -13.19 14.50 8.03
CA GLN A 152 -12.14 15.50 8.00
C GLN A 152 -11.13 15.23 9.11
N THR A 153 -9.88 15.56 8.87
CA THR A 153 -8.82 15.53 9.89
C THR A 153 -7.87 16.68 9.68
N TRP A 154 -7.33 17.22 10.78
CA TRP A 154 -6.22 18.12 10.73
C TRP A 154 -4.97 17.38 10.23
N LEU A 155 -4.24 18.02 9.32
CA LEU A 155 -2.93 17.58 8.90
C LEU A 155 -1.88 18.51 9.52
N TYR A 156 -0.89 17.93 10.15
CA TYR A 156 0.17 18.65 10.86
C TYR A 156 1.45 18.58 10.05
N CYS A 157 2.17 19.70 9.93
CA CYS A 157 3.47 19.74 9.26
C CYS A 157 4.35 20.87 9.77
N VAL A 158 5.65 20.71 9.55
CA VAL A 158 6.66 21.75 9.79
C VAL A 158 7.11 22.25 8.42
N VAL A 159 6.87 23.51 8.14
CA VAL A 159 7.17 24.14 6.86
C VAL A 159 8.13 25.32 7.01
N PRO A 160 8.93 25.69 5.99
CA PRO A 160 9.71 26.93 5.99
C PRO A 160 8.84 28.14 6.32
N SER A 161 9.42 29.13 7.00
CA SER A 161 8.67 30.33 7.44
C SER A 161 8.03 31.11 6.29
N ASP A 162 8.60 31.03 5.09
CA ASP A 162 8.13 31.65 3.84
C ASP A 162 7.26 30.72 2.97
N TYR A 163 6.96 29.52 3.43
CA TYR A 163 6.09 28.59 2.69
C TYR A 163 4.64 29.12 2.66
N HIS A 164 4.01 29.04 1.50
CA HIS A 164 2.61 29.45 1.32
C HIS A 164 1.77 28.27 0.85
N PHE A 165 0.76 27.93 1.63
CA PHE A 165 -0.23 26.94 1.21
C PHE A 165 -1.10 27.47 0.06
N PRO A 166 -1.69 26.56 -0.76
CA PRO A 166 -2.69 26.98 -1.74
C PRO A 166 -3.80 27.81 -1.12
N SER A 167 -4.32 28.78 -1.88
CA SER A 167 -5.36 29.71 -1.37
C SER A 167 -6.61 28.97 -0.90
N GLY A 168 -7.21 29.45 0.21
CA GLY A 168 -8.45 28.93 0.76
C GLY A 168 -8.30 27.71 1.67
N ILE A 169 -7.07 27.25 1.92
CA ILE A 169 -6.81 26.24 2.94
C ILE A 169 -6.87 26.89 4.33
N ASN A 170 -7.62 26.26 5.24
CA ASN A 170 -7.62 26.67 6.64
C ASN A 170 -6.29 26.28 7.28
N GLU A 171 -5.47 27.27 7.63
CA GLU A 171 -4.16 27.10 8.25
C GLU A 171 -4.18 27.70 9.66
N GLU A 172 -3.67 26.98 10.64
CA GLU A 172 -3.48 27.45 11.99
C GLU A 172 -2.01 27.27 12.42
N LEU A 173 -1.37 28.36 12.82
CA LEU A 173 -0.04 28.35 13.41
C LEU A 173 -0.11 27.75 14.83
N ILE A 174 0.69 26.72 15.10
CA ILE A 174 0.83 26.16 16.45
C ILE A 174 1.95 26.90 17.19
N TYR A 175 3.15 26.94 16.60
CA TYR A 175 4.26 27.79 17.07
C TYR A 175 5.35 27.94 16.01
N HIS A 176 6.21 28.93 16.22
CA HIS A 176 7.42 29.16 15.44
C HIS A 176 8.54 28.23 15.85
N VAL A 177 9.33 27.80 14.89
CA VAL A 177 10.40 26.80 15.07
C VAL A 177 11.70 27.33 14.50
N TYR A 178 12.80 27.09 15.22
CA TYR A 178 14.15 27.26 14.70
C TYR A 178 14.86 25.91 14.68
N ILE A 179 15.19 25.43 13.50
CA ILE A 179 15.98 24.21 13.31
C ILE A 179 17.34 24.63 12.77
N PRO A 180 18.45 24.37 13.48
CA PRO A 180 19.78 24.68 12.97
C PRO A 180 19.99 24.09 11.58
N PRO A 181 20.56 24.85 10.62
CA PRO A 181 20.82 24.32 9.28
C PRO A 181 21.76 23.12 9.32
N THR A 182 21.52 22.11 8.48
CA THR A 182 22.36 20.90 8.40
C THR A 182 23.84 21.22 8.08
N SER A 183 24.10 22.34 7.40
CA SER A 183 25.43 22.85 7.11
C SER A 183 26.10 23.58 8.28
N ALA A 184 25.32 23.97 9.28
CA ALA A 184 25.82 24.72 10.45
C ALA A 184 26.38 23.75 11.51
N LYS A 185 27.35 22.93 11.10
CA LYS A 185 28.12 22.07 12.01
C LYS A 185 29.23 22.90 12.65
N GLY A 186 29.34 22.86 13.97
CA GLY A 186 30.38 23.54 14.71
C GLY A 186 29.98 23.71 16.15
N ASP A 187 30.98 24.00 17.00
CA ASP A 187 30.85 24.02 18.45
C ASP A 187 29.67 24.87 18.97
N PHE A 188 29.40 26.01 18.33
CA PHE A 188 28.27 26.87 18.74
C PHE A 188 26.92 26.21 18.56
N TYR A 189 26.64 25.67 17.36
CA TYR A 189 25.33 25.05 17.07
C TYR A 189 25.17 23.73 17.82
N ASP A 190 26.27 23.06 18.09
CA ASP A 190 26.29 21.85 18.91
C ASP A 190 25.87 22.16 20.35
N ARG A 191 26.44 23.23 20.95
CA ARG A 191 26.06 23.71 22.28
C ARG A 191 24.64 24.26 22.31
N LEU A 192 24.24 24.98 21.26
CA LEU A 192 22.89 25.53 21.15
C LEU A 192 21.82 24.45 21.17
N GLU A 193 21.98 23.40 20.35
CA GLU A 193 21.00 22.30 20.30
C GLU A 193 21.00 21.52 21.63
N GLU A 194 22.15 21.26 22.25
CA GLU A 194 22.26 20.62 23.55
C GLU A 194 21.52 21.41 24.62
N GLU A 195 21.82 22.73 24.73
CA GLU A 195 21.20 23.59 25.72
C GLU A 195 19.68 23.77 25.49
N ALA A 196 19.22 23.72 24.23
CA ALA A 196 17.80 23.76 23.95
C ALA A 196 17.06 22.51 24.49
N TYR A 197 17.69 21.35 24.49
CA TYR A 197 17.13 20.15 25.15
C TYR A 197 17.09 20.32 26.67
N ASN A 198 18.13 20.91 27.30
CA ASN A 198 18.14 21.20 28.72
C ASN A 198 17.02 22.19 29.10
N VAL A 199 16.88 23.29 28.34
CA VAL A 199 15.83 24.30 28.54
C VAL A 199 14.44 23.68 28.39
N ALA A 200 14.26 22.78 27.43
CA ALA A 200 12.99 22.10 27.18
C ALA A 200 12.66 21.02 28.23
N GLY A 201 13.63 20.64 29.08
CA GLY A 201 13.47 19.53 30.02
C GLY A 201 13.33 18.17 29.33
N CYS A 202 13.91 18.04 28.14
CA CYS A 202 13.79 16.84 27.31
C CYS A 202 15.00 15.90 27.46
N ASP A 203 15.87 16.12 28.42
CA ASP A 203 17.06 15.32 28.69
C ASP A 203 16.76 14.07 29.55
N ASP A 204 15.58 13.48 29.41
CA ASP A 204 15.20 12.21 30.04
C ASP A 204 16.01 11.02 29.49
N ASP A 205 17.30 11.17 29.27
CA ASP A 205 18.22 10.07 29.01
C ASP A 205 18.60 9.39 30.34
N ASN A 206 17.60 8.92 31.09
CA ASN A 206 17.75 8.02 32.24
C ASN A 206 18.21 6.61 31.84
N ASP A 207 18.58 6.40 30.59
CA ASP A 207 19.28 5.20 30.12
C ASP A 207 20.79 5.39 30.18
N GLY A 208 21.35 5.54 31.40
CA GLY A 208 22.72 5.17 31.82
C GLY A 208 23.95 5.53 30.97
N ALA A 209 23.76 6.14 29.81
CA ALA A 209 24.85 6.65 28.98
C ALA A 209 25.02 8.14 29.25
N LYS A 210 26.11 8.48 29.91
CA LYS A 210 26.61 9.86 30.09
C LYS A 210 26.36 10.65 28.82
N ALA A 211 25.88 11.89 28.95
CA ALA A 211 25.91 12.92 27.92
C ALA A 211 27.29 12.90 27.26
N SER A 212 27.45 12.05 26.27
CA SER A 212 28.67 12.03 25.48
C SER A 212 28.53 13.17 24.49
N THR A 213 29.61 13.79 24.15
CA THR A 213 29.85 14.64 22.99
C THR A 213 29.44 13.91 21.73
N ALA A 214 28.14 13.61 21.57
CA ALA A 214 27.61 12.86 20.45
C ALA A 214 27.85 13.66 19.19
N SER A 215 28.58 13.08 18.27
CA SER A 215 28.79 13.66 16.94
C SER A 215 27.47 13.65 16.15
N TRP A 216 27.32 14.62 15.27
CA TRP A 216 26.22 14.61 14.30
C TRP A 216 26.20 13.33 13.50
N TRP A 217 25.03 12.76 13.28
CA TRP A 217 24.82 11.54 12.52
C TRP A 217 23.58 11.65 11.65
N THR A 218 23.60 10.92 10.54
CA THR A 218 22.47 10.84 9.62
C THR A 218 21.74 9.52 9.87
N PRO A 219 20.50 9.53 10.39
CA PRO A 219 19.71 8.33 10.55
C PRO A 219 19.55 7.57 9.23
N SER A 220 19.64 6.26 9.30
CA SER A 220 19.54 5.38 8.13
C SER A 220 18.79 4.11 8.48
N ALA A 221 18.20 3.46 7.48
CA ALA A 221 17.45 2.24 7.69
C ALA A 221 17.64 1.24 6.56
N THR A 222 17.40 -0.04 6.87
CA THR A 222 17.19 -1.11 5.91
C THR A 222 15.87 -1.80 6.23
N ILE A 223 14.95 -1.84 5.27
CA ILE A 223 13.60 -2.38 5.46
C ILE A 223 13.46 -3.67 4.67
N ARG A 224 12.99 -4.73 5.34
CA ARG A 224 12.73 -6.05 4.76
C ARG A 224 11.36 -6.56 5.18
N ALA A 225 10.75 -7.39 4.33
CA ALA A 225 9.51 -8.07 4.67
C ALA A 225 9.59 -9.55 4.33
N TRP A 226 8.89 -10.36 5.09
CA TRP A 226 8.72 -11.76 4.81
C TRP A 226 7.97 -11.97 3.48
N ASP A 227 8.35 -13.01 2.74
CA ASP A 227 7.65 -13.46 1.54
C ASP A 227 7.52 -14.98 1.55
N ASP A 228 6.28 -15.46 1.42
CA ASP A 228 5.96 -16.90 1.55
C ASP A 228 6.45 -17.73 0.35
N VAL A 229 6.51 -17.15 -0.86
CA VAL A 229 7.06 -17.84 -2.04
C VAL A 229 8.56 -17.98 -1.92
N VAL A 230 9.25 -16.90 -1.56
CA VAL A 230 10.69 -16.90 -1.27
C VAL A 230 11.01 -17.76 -0.05
N ASN A 231 10.07 -17.85 0.90
CA ASN A 231 10.26 -18.45 2.22
C ASN A 231 11.41 -17.77 3.00
N GLY A 232 11.38 -16.46 2.99
CA GLY A 232 12.44 -15.64 3.56
C GLY A 232 12.16 -14.14 3.46
N TYR A 233 13.08 -13.35 3.94
CA TYR A 233 12.97 -11.89 3.89
C TYR A 233 13.50 -11.35 2.57
N ILE A 234 12.73 -10.46 1.95
CA ILE A 234 13.11 -9.67 0.79
C ILE A 234 13.19 -8.20 1.16
N VAL A 235 14.04 -7.46 0.47
CA VAL A 235 14.18 -6.01 0.66
C VAL A 235 12.97 -5.26 0.09
N LEU A 236 12.60 -4.15 0.73
CA LEU A 236 11.51 -3.29 0.28
C LEU A 236 12.04 -1.99 -0.31
N GLN A 237 11.81 -1.79 -1.60
CA GLN A 237 12.11 -0.56 -2.31
C GLN A 237 10.96 0.45 -2.21
N GLY A 238 11.28 1.74 -2.13
CA GLY A 238 10.31 2.84 -2.19
C GLY A 238 9.56 3.11 -0.89
N VAL A 239 9.98 2.50 0.23
CA VAL A 239 9.38 2.74 1.56
C VAL A 239 9.82 4.10 2.10
N LYS A 240 8.86 4.92 2.52
CA LYS A 240 9.11 6.21 3.18
C LYS A 240 9.38 6.00 4.66
N VAL A 241 10.65 6.15 5.03
CA VAL A 241 11.13 6.10 6.42
C VAL A 241 11.25 7.52 6.96
N ARG A 242 10.81 7.74 8.17
CA ARG A 242 10.93 8.99 8.91
C ARG A 242 11.80 8.78 10.16
N ALA A 243 12.67 9.74 10.44
CA ALA A 243 13.38 9.87 11.70
C ALA A 243 12.97 11.20 12.35
N ARG A 244 12.55 11.18 13.62
CA ARG A 244 11.97 12.35 14.27
C ARG A 244 12.47 12.55 15.69
N ARG A 245 12.73 13.81 16.03
CA ARG A 245 12.92 14.30 17.42
C ARG A 245 12.19 15.65 17.56
N GLY A 246 11.12 15.71 18.35
CA GLY A 246 10.26 16.89 18.40
C GLY A 246 9.69 17.23 17.02
N THR A 247 9.75 18.50 16.63
CA THR A 247 9.37 18.99 15.28
C THR A 247 10.49 18.83 14.24
N LYS A 248 11.69 18.44 14.63
CA LYS A 248 12.76 18.11 13.67
C LYS A 248 12.51 16.74 13.08
N VAL A 249 12.19 16.71 11.78
CA VAL A 249 11.84 15.51 11.02
C VAL A 249 12.77 15.37 9.82
N GLY A 250 13.34 14.18 9.63
CA GLY A 250 14.06 13.79 8.42
C GLY A 250 13.33 12.64 7.72
N VAL A 251 13.37 12.61 6.40
CA VAL A 251 12.71 11.61 5.55
C VAL A 251 13.71 10.95 4.62
N GLY A 252 13.60 9.64 4.45
CA GLY A 252 14.36 8.87 3.48
C GLY A 252 13.44 7.90 2.73
N ILE A 253 13.79 7.57 1.49
CA ILE A 253 13.08 6.58 0.68
C ILE A 253 14.04 5.44 0.38
N THR A 254 13.62 4.20 0.63
CA THR A 254 14.47 3.03 0.42
C THR A 254 14.76 2.79 -1.06
N ASP A 255 16.02 2.48 -1.36
CA ASP A 255 16.52 2.11 -2.68
C ASP A 255 16.22 0.64 -3.03
N SER A 256 16.77 0.16 -4.15
CA SER A 256 16.62 -1.23 -4.61
C SER A 256 17.24 -2.27 -3.67
N GLN A 257 18.07 -1.86 -2.69
CA GLN A 257 18.62 -2.71 -1.65
C GLN A 257 17.85 -2.59 -0.32
N GLY A 258 16.70 -1.91 -0.35
CA GLY A 258 15.89 -1.63 0.84
C GLY A 258 16.51 -0.63 1.80
N ARG A 259 17.52 0.14 1.40
CA ARG A 259 18.31 1.05 2.25
C ARG A 259 17.93 2.50 1.99
N CYS A 260 17.93 3.28 3.06
CA CYS A 260 17.84 4.74 2.94
C CYS A 260 18.69 5.44 3.98
N LYS A 261 18.98 6.72 3.69
CA LYS A 261 19.40 7.73 4.66
C LYS A 261 18.35 8.83 4.64
N VAL A 262 18.04 9.39 5.81
CA VAL A 262 17.15 10.55 5.86
C VAL A 262 17.89 11.81 5.39
N ASP A 263 17.13 12.81 4.98
CA ASP A 263 17.61 14.09 4.44
C ASP A 263 18.07 15.08 5.52
N ARG A 264 18.18 14.65 6.78
CA ARG A 264 18.50 15.52 7.90
C ARG A 264 19.41 14.83 8.93
N ASP A 265 20.40 15.57 9.42
CA ASP A 265 21.27 15.13 10.50
C ASP A 265 20.66 15.42 11.88
N PHE A 266 20.99 14.58 12.84
CA PHE A 266 20.57 14.68 14.22
C PHE A 266 21.80 14.57 15.15
N LYS A 267 21.66 15.11 16.35
CA LYS A 267 22.66 14.98 17.41
C LYS A 267 22.23 13.96 18.47
N LYS A 268 20.94 13.90 18.74
CA LYS A 268 20.32 13.00 19.72
C LYS A 268 19.63 11.82 19.03
N ASP A 269 19.21 10.86 19.82
CA ASP A 269 18.43 9.70 19.39
C ASP A 269 17.11 10.12 18.74
N VAL A 270 16.68 9.36 17.76
CA VAL A 270 15.44 9.61 17.00
C VAL A 270 14.44 8.47 17.18
N TYR A 271 13.16 8.78 17.00
CA TYR A 271 12.13 7.78 16.75
C TYR A 271 12.04 7.51 15.26
N TYR A 272 12.13 6.25 14.87
CA TYR A 272 11.86 5.83 13.50
C TYR A 272 10.39 5.50 13.30
N SER A 273 9.90 5.75 12.11
CA SER A 273 8.57 5.32 11.68
C SER A 273 8.52 5.09 10.17
N ILE A 274 7.56 4.28 9.73
CA ILE A 274 7.18 4.11 8.34
C ILE A 274 5.78 4.69 8.18
N LYS A 275 5.60 5.53 7.16
CA LYS A 275 4.29 5.86 6.60
C LYS A 275 4.18 5.18 5.25
N TRP A 276 3.19 4.31 5.11
CA TRP A 276 3.00 3.50 3.91
C TRP A 276 2.39 4.33 2.76
N GLU A 277 3.16 5.30 2.30
CA GLU A 277 2.77 6.17 1.20
C GLU A 277 3.92 6.42 0.22
N SER A 278 3.57 6.87 -0.98
CA SER A 278 4.50 7.41 -1.97
C SER A 278 3.90 8.65 -2.64
N GLY A 279 4.56 9.17 -3.70
CA GLY A 279 3.99 10.24 -4.50
C GLY A 279 2.74 9.83 -5.31
N ARG A 280 2.41 8.53 -5.42
CA ARG A 280 1.33 8.01 -6.26
C ARG A 280 0.24 7.26 -5.49
N TRP A 281 0.52 6.76 -4.31
CA TRP A 281 -0.45 6.04 -3.48
C TRP A 281 -0.30 6.38 -2.01
N ASP A 282 -1.35 6.12 -1.27
CA ASP A 282 -1.44 6.24 0.17
C ASP A 282 -2.18 5.00 0.72
N ILE A 283 -1.45 4.16 1.45
CA ILE A 283 -2.03 2.96 2.06
C ILE A 283 -2.66 3.37 3.38
N ARG A 284 -3.92 2.95 3.56
CA ARG A 284 -4.74 3.27 4.72
C ARG A 284 -4.98 2.02 5.55
N ASN A 285 -5.08 2.15 6.86
CA ASN A 285 -5.62 1.12 7.72
C ASN A 285 -7.15 1.23 7.70
N GLY A 286 -7.80 0.30 7.01
CA GLY A 286 -9.22 0.39 6.73
C GLY A 286 -9.58 1.59 5.85
N SER A 287 -10.66 2.28 6.18
CA SER A 287 -11.18 3.40 5.38
C SER A 287 -10.56 4.74 5.75
N LEU A 288 -10.29 5.00 7.02
CA LEU A 288 -9.95 6.32 7.54
C LEU A 288 -8.53 6.41 8.10
N GLY A 289 -8.02 5.33 8.70
CA GLY A 289 -6.72 5.32 9.35
C GLY A 289 -5.56 5.35 8.35
N GLN A 290 -4.49 6.06 8.67
CA GLN A 290 -3.25 5.98 7.94
C GLN A 290 -2.50 4.69 8.33
N ALA A 291 -1.93 3.98 7.37
CA ALA A 291 -1.08 2.85 7.68
C ALA A 291 0.31 3.34 8.13
N TYR A 292 0.60 3.15 9.42
CA TYR A 292 1.88 3.47 10.05
C TYR A 292 2.54 2.23 10.64
N TYR A 293 3.84 2.33 10.79
CA TYR A 293 4.61 1.60 11.80
C TYR A 293 5.43 2.61 12.60
N HIS A 294 5.41 2.52 13.91
CA HIS A 294 6.17 3.36 14.81
C HIS A 294 7.12 2.50 15.66
N GLU A 295 8.42 2.82 15.60
CA GLU A 295 9.36 2.29 16.57
C GLU A 295 9.13 2.98 17.92
N ASN A 296 8.96 2.19 18.97
CA ASN A 296 8.63 2.69 20.30
C ASN A 296 9.84 3.11 21.14
N LYS A 297 11.04 2.91 20.62
CA LYS A 297 12.29 3.29 21.26
C LYS A 297 13.04 4.33 20.44
N LYS A 298 13.67 5.25 21.15
CA LYS A 298 14.65 6.16 20.55
C LYS A 298 15.90 5.37 20.18
N MET A 299 16.52 5.68 19.05
CA MET A 299 17.70 5.00 18.56
C MET A 299 18.73 6.00 18.03
N HIS A 300 20.01 5.74 18.32
CA HIS A 300 21.18 6.43 17.78
C HIS A 300 21.98 5.52 16.85
N SER A 301 21.28 4.75 16.03
CA SER A 301 21.90 3.73 15.17
C SER A 301 21.12 3.51 13.90
N HIS A 302 21.73 2.82 12.96
CA HIS A 302 21.05 2.28 11.79
C HIS A 302 19.87 1.40 12.22
N TRP A 303 18.71 1.56 11.57
CA TRP A 303 17.51 0.79 11.84
C TRP A 303 17.37 -0.37 10.85
N ASP A 304 17.70 -1.56 11.29
CA ASP A 304 17.46 -2.80 10.55
C ASP A 304 16.06 -3.34 10.93
N PHE A 305 15.10 -3.20 10.04
CA PHE A 305 13.72 -3.57 10.34
C PHE A 305 13.24 -4.74 9.48
N TYR A 306 12.77 -5.78 10.14
CA TYR A 306 12.25 -7.01 9.55
C TYR A 306 10.76 -7.13 9.83
N ILE A 307 9.94 -7.01 8.81
CA ILE A 307 8.49 -7.14 8.90
C ILE A 307 8.15 -8.63 8.81
N ALA A 308 7.75 -9.21 9.95
CA ALA A 308 7.38 -10.62 10.05
C ALA A 308 5.96 -10.87 9.49
N ASN A 309 5.63 -12.16 9.28
CA ASN A 309 4.35 -12.60 8.69
C ASN A 309 3.18 -12.70 9.70
N ASN A 310 3.24 -11.99 10.83
CA ASN A 310 2.32 -12.14 11.94
C ASN A 310 1.59 -10.85 12.38
N GLY A 311 1.62 -9.81 11.57
CA GLY A 311 1.01 -8.52 11.93
C GLY A 311 0.42 -7.77 10.74
N SER A 312 -0.25 -6.65 11.01
CA SER A 312 -0.86 -5.82 9.95
C SER A 312 0.19 -5.24 9.00
N SER A 313 1.41 -5.00 9.48
CA SER A 313 2.50 -4.44 8.66
C SER A 313 2.87 -5.31 7.48
N ILE A 314 2.69 -6.64 7.55
CA ILE A 314 2.95 -7.53 6.41
C ILE A 314 1.94 -7.32 5.28
N LEU A 315 0.69 -7.02 5.61
CA LEU A 315 -0.34 -6.68 4.62
C LEU A 315 0.03 -5.37 3.91
N TYR A 316 0.41 -4.34 4.69
CA TYR A 316 0.84 -3.06 4.12
C TYR A 316 2.09 -3.21 3.24
N ALA A 317 3.07 -4.00 3.68
CA ALA A 317 4.28 -4.29 2.91
C ALA A 317 3.97 -5.01 1.59
N SER A 318 3.06 -5.99 1.59
CA SER A 318 2.64 -6.72 0.40
C SER A 318 1.89 -5.82 -0.58
N VAL A 319 0.97 -4.99 -0.09
CA VAL A 319 0.25 -3.99 -0.90
C VAL A 319 1.20 -2.92 -1.44
N HIS A 320 2.16 -2.45 -0.63
CA HIS A 320 3.21 -1.51 -1.07
C HIS A 320 4.04 -2.09 -2.23
N ARG A 321 4.46 -3.35 -2.13
CA ARG A 321 5.20 -4.05 -3.21
C ARG A 321 4.40 -4.09 -4.50
N ALA A 322 3.11 -4.45 -4.42
CA ALA A 322 2.21 -4.48 -5.56
C ALA A 322 2.04 -3.10 -6.19
N ALA A 323 1.80 -2.08 -5.36
CA ALA A 323 1.71 -0.70 -5.81
C ALA A 323 3.04 -0.26 -6.46
N TYR A 324 4.18 -0.49 -5.80
CA TYR A 324 5.49 -0.16 -6.37
C TYR A 324 5.70 -0.83 -7.74
N LYS A 325 5.39 -2.12 -7.86
CA LYS A 325 5.45 -2.88 -9.12
C LYS A 325 4.62 -2.25 -10.21
N PHE A 326 3.37 -1.89 -9.94
CA PHE A 326 2.46 -1.41 -10.97
C PHE A 326 2.67 0.07 -11.31
N PHE A 327 3.02 0.93 -10.32
CA PHE A 327 3.23 2.36 -10.59
C PHE A 327 4.61 2.67 -11.17
N TYR A 328 5.67 2.00 -10.68
CA TYR A 328 7.07 2.35 -10.98
C TYR A 328 7.86 1.21 -11.61
N GLY A 329 7.47 -0.05 -11.38
CA GLY A 329 8.16 -1.23 -11.89
C GLY A 329 7.84 -1.55 -13.35
N ASN A 330 8.35 -2.70 -13.81
CA ASN A 330 8.02 -3.22 -15.14
C ASN A 330 6.60 -3.78 -15.14
N ARG A 331 5.66 -3.05 -15.69
CA ARG A 331 4.25 -3.43 -15.86
C ARG A 331 3.92 -3.98 -17.24
N LEU A 332 4.92 -4.46 -17.99
CA LEU A 332 4.77 -5.12 -19.29
C LEU A 332 4.00 -4.29 -20.34
N GLY A 333 4.17 -2.97 -20.31
CA GLY A 333 3.52 -2.04 -21.23
C GLY A 333 2.08 -1.67 -20.91
N LEU A 334 1.51 -2.17 -19.80
CA LEU A 334 0.19 -1.74 -19.32
C LEU A 334 0.17 -0.24 -19.00
N LYS A 335 -0.99 0.37 -19.12
CA LYS A 335 -1.22 1.76 -18.69
C LYS A 335 -1.09 1.86 -17.17
N SER A 336 -0.57 3.01 -16.73
CA SER A 336 -0.41 3.26 -15.30
C SER A 336 -1.77 3.39 -14.61
N PRO A 337 -1.95 2.85 -13.40
CA PRO A 337 -3.13 3.09 -12.58
C PRO A 337 -3.10 4.46 -11.87
N ALA A 338 -2.13 5.32 -12.20
CA ALA A 338 -1.97 6.62 -11.55
C ALA A 338 -3.12 7.57 -11.87
N LEU A 339 -3.72 8.12 -10.84
CA LEU A 339 -4.70 9.20 -10.98
C LEU A 339 -4.05 10.43 -11.63
N PRO A 340 -4.81 11.23 -12.39
CA PRO A 340 -4.30 12.47 -12.98
C PRO A 340 -3.82 13.46 -11.90
N TYR A 341 -4.49 13.49 -10.77
CA TYR A 341 -4.22 14.35 -9.63
C TYR A 341 -4.37 13.57 -8.32
N GLY A 342 -3.54 13.90 -7.33
CA GLY A 342 -3.55 13.27 -6.01
C GLY A 342 -2.98 11.84 -6.00
N LYS A 343 -3.25 11.14 -4.91
CA LYS A 343 -2.77 9.78 -4.66
C LYS A 343 -3.92 8.78 -4.73
N THR A 344 -3.66 7.60 -5.27
CA THR A 344 -4.56 6.44 -5.12
C THR A 344 -4.59 6.01 -3.66
N LYS A 345 -5.75 6.07 -3.02
CA LYS A 345 -5.94 5.61 -1.65
C LYS A 345 -6.27 4.12 -1.64
N ILE A 346 -5.44 3.33 -0.96
CA ILE A 346 -5.58 1.87 -0.86
C ILE A 346 -5.88 1.50 0.59
N GLY A 347 -7.14 1.21 0.87
CA GLY A 347 -7.58 0.74 2.19
C GLY A 347 -7.23 -0.74 2.37
N VAL A 348 -6.43 -1.06 3.39
CA VAL A 348 -6.07 -2.43 3.75
C VAL A 348 -6.81 -2.82 5.01
N TYR A 349 -7.48 -3.98 4.97
CA TYR A 349 -8.30 -4.48 6.05
C TYR A 349 -7.74 -5.82 6.53
N ASN A 350 -7.28 -5.88 7.77
CA ASN A 350 -6.79 -7.10 8.42
C ASN A 350 -7.96 -7.99 8.87
N ARG A 351 -8.78 -8.41 7.92
CA ARG A 351 -9.92 -9.33 8.11
C ARG A 351 -10.49 -9.72 6.75
N ASN A 352 -11.22 -10.82 6.70
CA ASN A 352 -12.07 -11.14 5.55
C ASN A 352 -13.49 -10.58 5.78
N PRO A 353 -13.75 -9.32 5.44
CA PRO A 353 -15.09 -8.79 5.54
C PRO A 353 -16.00 -9.47 4.51
N TRP A 354 -17.30 -9.57 4.83
CA TRP A 354 -18.29 -10.18 3.95
C TRP A 354 -18.38 -9.51 2.55
N TRP A 355 -17.86 -8.29 2.39
CA TRP A 355 -17.84 -7.55 1.13
C TRP A 355 -16.52 -7.65 0.35
N GLY A 356 -15.48 -8.34 0.87
CA GLY A 356 -14.24 -8.65 0.16
C GLY A 356 -13.36 -7.46 -0.26
N SER A 357 -12.43 -7.72 -1.16
CA SER A 357 -11.62 -6.70 -1.84
C SER A 357 -12.42 -6.04 -2.98
N GLY A 358 -11.97 -4.91 -3.49
CA GLY A 358 -12.63 -4.24 -4.60
C GLY A 358 -11.98 -2.91 -4.97
N CYS A 359 -12.21 -2.46 -6.21
CA CYS A 359 -11.67 -1.23 -6.77
C CYS A 359 -12.72 -0.15 -7.00
N CYS A 360 -12.19 1.03 -7.25
CA CYS A 360 -12.88 2.18 -7.87
C CYS A 360 -13.95 2.83 -7.00
N TRP A 361 -13.92 2.59 -5.69
CA TRP A 361 -14.85 3.17 -4.75
C TRP A 361 -14.65 4.68 -4.56
N GLY A 362 -13.40 5.12 -4.47
CA GLY A 362 -13.06 6.54 -4.26
C GLY A 362 -13.40 7.43 -5.44
N THR A 363 -13.44 6.88 -6.66
CA THR A 363 -13.87 7.61 -7.85
C THR A 363 -15.35 8.04 -7.79
N TRP A 364 -16.11 7.46 -6.85
CA TRP A 364 -17.53 7.75 -6.59
C TRP A 364 -17.73 8.57 -5.31
N SER A 365 -16.68 8.74 -4.50
CA SER A 365 -16.74 9.53 -3.26
C SER A 365 -16.65 11.02 -3.57
N LEU A 366 -17.65 11.78 -3.10
CA LEU A 366 -17.68 13.24 -3.25
C LEU A 366 -16.55 13.93 -2.48
N LEU A 367 -16.10 13.36 -1.37
CA LEU A 367 -15.11 13.96 -0.45
C LEU A 367 -13.72 13.31 -0.54
N GLY A 368 -13.56 12.24 -1.34
CA GLY A 368 -12.25 11.58 -1.53
C GLY A 368 -11.69 10.82 -0.33
N ILE A 369 -12.54 10.52 0.65
CA ILE A 369 -12.16 9.90 1.92
C ILE A 369 -12.22 8.38 1.82
N ILE A 370 -13.18 7.85 1.04
CA ILE A 370 -13.30 6.42 0.78
C ILE A 370 -12.11 5.99 -0.08
N PRO A 371 -11.38 4.94 0.30
CA PRO A 371 -10.29 4.42 -0.52
C PRO A 371 -10.76 4.10 -1.95
N ASP A 372 -9.92 4.45 -2.92
CA ASP A 372 -10.15 4.08 -4.33
C ASP A 372 -10.14 2.56 -4.49
N ILE A 373 -9.27 1.91 -3.74
CA ILE A 373 -9.04 0.46 -3.73
C ILE A 373 -9.18 -0.06 -2.30
N ARG A 374 -9.74 -1.26 -2.16
CA ARG A 374 -9.82 -2.00 -0.91
C ARG A 374 -9.16 -3.35 -1.07
N VAL A 375 -8.22 -3.67 -0.19
CA VAL A 375 -7.57 -4.98 -0.09
C VAL A 375 -7.89 -5.57 1.27
N ALA A 376 -8.61 -6.68 1.27
CA ALA A 376 -9.15 -7.29 2.49
C ALA A 376 -8.63 -8.73 2.62
N HIS A 377 -7.70 -8.91 3.54
CA HIS A 377 -7.08 -10.20 3.84
C HIS A 377 -6.77 -10.31 5.32
N SER A 378 -6.76 -11.53 5.85
CA SER A 378 -6.14 -11.81 7.15
C SER A 378 -4.60 -11.72 7.03
N HIS A 379 -3.92 -11.34 8.12
CA HIS A 379 -2.46 -11.42 8.21
C HIS A 379 -1.91 -12.86 8.05
N THR A 380 -2.78 -13.88 8.12
CA THR A 380 -2.41 -15.28 7.84
C THR A 380 -2.52 -15.65 6.36
N THR A 381 -3.04 -14.76 5.52
CA THR A 381 -3.08 -14.97 4.07
C THR A 381 -1.66 -14.90 3.50
N PRO A 382 -1.27 -15.82 2.60
CA PRO A 382 0.04 -15.76 1.96
C PRO A 382 0.33 -14.39 1.33
N THR A 383 1.54 -13.90 1.51
CA THR A 383 1.96 -12.56 1.04
C THR A 383 1.81 -12.39 -0.47
N SER A 384 2.01 -13.48 -1.22
CA SER A 384 1.80 -13.51 -2.67
C SER A 384 0.33 -13.31 -3.07
N GLU A 385 -0.61 -13.81 -2.28
CA GLU A 385 -2.04 -13.61 -2.55
C GLU A 385 -2.49 -12.18 -2.22
N VAL A 386 -1.97 -11.59 -1.13
CA VAL A 386 -2.19 -10.18 -0.83
C VAL A 386 -1.63 -9.28 -1.93
N PHE A 387 -0.42 -9.59 -2.40
CA PHE A 387 0.22 -8.93 -3.54
C PHE A 387 -0.63 -9.04 -4.80
N ALA A 388 -1.04 -10.26 -5.15
CA ALA A 388 -1.84 -10.57 -6.34
C ALA A 388 -3.19 -9.83 -6.32
N THR A 389 -3.89 -9.85 -5.18
CA THR A 389 -5.15 -9.11 -5.01
C THR A 389 -4.95 -7.60 -5.20
N ALA A 390 -3.88 -7.02 -4.65
CA ALA A 390 -3.60 -5.61 -4.87
C ALA A 390 -3.30 -5.28 -6.35
N ILE A 391 -2.60 -6.16 -7.07
CA ILE A 391 -2.40 -6.05 -8.53
C ILE A 391 -3.74 -6.13 -9.28
N HIS A 392 -4.64 -7.05 -8.87
CA HIS A 392 -5.98 -7.19 -9.45
C HIS A 392 -6.77 -5.87 -9.38
N GLU A 393 -6.85 -5.30 -8.20
CA GLU A 393 -7.59 -4.06 -7.97
C GLU A 393 -6.96 -2.85 -8.68
N LEU A 394 -5.63 -2.79 -8.73
CA LEU A 394 -4.91 -1.80 -9.55
C LEU A 394 -5.14 -2.03 -11.06
N GLY A 395 -5.35 -3.27 -11.49
CA GLY A 395 -5.75 -3.65 -12.85
C GLY A 395 -7.09 -3.04 -13.23
N HIS A 396 -8.08 -3.10 -12.35
CA HIS A 396 -9.37 -2.42 -12.53
C HIS A 396 -9.20 -0.91 -12.66
N GLN A 397 -8.41 -0.28 -11.79
CA GLN A 397 -8.17 1.16 -11.85
C GLN A 397 -7.45 1.56 -13.15
N SER A 398 -6.43 0.81 -13.56
CA SER A 398 -5.75 1.03 -14.84
C SER A 398 -6.72 0.94 -16.03
N HIS A 399 -7.61 -0.03 -16.01
CA HIS A 399 -8.63 -0.22 -17.05
C HIS A 399 -9.64 0.94 -17.06
N LEU A 400 -10.18 1.30 -15.88
CA LEU A 400 -11.10 2.44 -15.73
C LEU A 400 -10.50 3.74 -16.27
N LEU A 401 -9.24 4.03 -15.93
CA LEU A 401 -8.55 5.25 -16.38
C LEU A 401 -8.25 5.22 -17.88
N PHE A 402 -7.99 4.03 -18.43
CA PHE A 402 -7.71 3.84 -19.85
C PHE A 402 -8.92 4.10 -20.74
N ILE A 403 -10.09 3.53 -20.41
CA ILE A 403 -11.29 3.63 -21.24
C ILE A 403 -12.27 4.73 -20.80
N GLY A 404 -12.03 5.31 -19.63
CA GLY A 404 -12.89 6.33 -19.01
C GLY A 404 -14.10 5.74 -18.27
N LYS A 405 -14.54 6.48 -17.23
CA LYS A 405 -15.60 6.06 -16.31
C LYS A 405 -16.92 5.71 -17.02
N GLY A 406 -17.34 6.54 -17.99
CA GLY A 406 -18.60 6.34 -18.70
C GLY A 406 -18.65 5.04 -19.48
N THR A 407 -17.54 4.62 -20.08
CA THR A 407 -17.40 3.35 -20.79
C THR A 407 -17.27 2.18 -19.80
N TYR A 408 -16.45 2.35 -18.76
CA TYR A 408 -16.17 1.29 -17.78
C TYR A 408 -17.43 0.76 -17.09
N ILE A 409 -18.37 1.63 -16.72
CA ILE A 409 -19.64 1.21 -16.08
C ILE A 409 -20.61 0.45 -16.99
N GLN A 410 -20.36 0.48 -18.31
CA GLN A 410 -21.18 -0.24 -19.30
C GLN A 410 -20.60 -1.61 -19.64
N LEU A 411 -19.40 -1.94 -19.15
CA LEU A 411 -18.79 -3.23 -19.41
C LEU A 411 -19.56 -4.36 -18.74
N ALA A 412 -19.68 -5.46 -19.45
CA ALA A 412 -20.09 -6.71 -18.83
C ALA A 412 -19.09 -7.11 -17.74
N LYS A 413 -19.62 -7.59 -16.61
CA LYS A 413 -18.83 -7.95 -15.44
C LYS A 413 -17.73 -8.96 -15.77
N GLU A 414 -18.02 -9.89 -16.65
CA GLU A 414 -17.09 -10.91 -17.13
C GLU A 414 -15.86 -10.29 -17.82
N ILE A 415 -16.02 -9.17 -18.50
CA ILE A 415 -14.90 -8.51 -19.19
C ILE A 415 -13.94 -7.86 -18.20
N HIS A 416 -14.45 -7.00 -17.33
CA HIS A 416 -13.57 -6.26 -16.44
C HIS A 416 -12.95 -7.15 -15.34
N GLU A 417 -13.68 -8.18 -14.83
CA GLU A 417 -13.15 -9.12 -13.85
C GLU A 417 -12.10 -10.05 -14.46
N SER A 418 -12.38 -10.64 -15.63
CA SER A 418 -11.41 -11.50 -16.30
C SER A 418 -10.18 -10.73 -16.77
N TRP A 419 -10.34 -9.45 -17.12
CA TRP A 419 -9.20 -8.60 -17.42
C TRP A 419 -8.33 -8.35 -16.18
N ALA A 420 -8.92 -7.98 -15.05
CA ALA A 420 -8.19 -7.77 -13.82
C ALA A 420 -7.49 -9.06 -13.34
N ALA A 421 -8.15 -10.22 -13.51
CA ALA A 421 -7.55 -11.52 -13.25
C ALA A 421 -6.34 -11.83 -14.16
N ALA A 422 -6.41 -11.45 -15.44
CA ALA A 422 -5.25 -11.59 -16.33
C ALA A 422 -4.09 -10.67 -15.92
N VAL A 423 -4.37 -9.42 -15.55
CA VAL A 423 -3.36 -8.49 -15.03
C VAL A 423 -2.74 -9.04 -13.75
N GLU A 424 -3.56 -9.53 -12.82
CA GLU A 424 -3.12 -10.20 -11.58
C GLU A 424 -2.14 -11.34 -11.89
N CYS A 425 -2.56 -12.28 -12.74
CA CYS A 425 -1.77 -13.44 -13.10
C CYS A 425 -0.43 -13.06 -13.73
N ILE A 426 -0.46 -12.26 -14.79
CA ILE A 426 0.71 -11.96 -15.60
C ILE A 426 1.74 -11.11 -14.82
N LEU A 427 1.29 -10.09 -14.09
CA LEU A 427 2.21 -9.25 -13.32
C LEU A 427 2.77 -9.97 -12.08
N THR A 428 1.96 -10.78 -11.40
CA THR A 428 2.42 -11.54 -10.23
C THR A 428 3.43 -12.62 -10.64
N ASN A 429 3.11 -13.39 -11.68
CA ASN A 429 4.04 -14.38 -12.22
C ASN A 429 5.33 -13.74 -12.71
N HIS A 430 5.26 -12.62 -13.43
CA HIS A 430 6.45 -11.88 -13.85
C HIS A 430 7.29 -11.41 -12.65
N HIS A 431 6.64 -10.93 -11.58
CA HIS A 431 7.35 -10.50 -10.37
C HIS A 431 8.17 -11.64 -9.77
N TYR A 432 7.57 -12.80 -9.56
CA TYR A 432 8.27 -13.95 -8.99
C TYR A 432 9.22 -14.59 -9.99
N ASN A 433 8.76 -14.91 -11.20
CA ASN A 433 9.53 -15.72 -12.17
C ASN A 433 10.71 -14.96 -12.79
N THR A 434 10.71 -13.64 -12.74
CA THR A 434 11.74 -12.80 -13.37
C THR A 434 12.48 -11.95 -12.34
N GLU A 435 11.76 -11.15 -11.53
CA GLU A 435 12.41 -10.20 -10.63
C GLU A 435 12.95 -10.88 -9.37
N LEU A 436 12.26 -11.91 -8.87
CA LEU A 436 12.66 -12.71 -7.72
C LEU A 436 13.19 -14.11 -8.09
N ALA A 437 13.47 -14.38 -9.37
CA ALA A 437 13.89 -15.70 -9.86
C ALA A 437 15.15 -16.22 -9.16
N ASN A 438 16.06 -15.33 -8.76
CA ASN A 438 17.32 -15.68 -8.09
C ASN A 438 17.14 -16.27 -6.68
N TYR A 439 15.93 -16.15 -6.09
CA TYR A 439 15.61 -16.74 -4.79
C TYR A 439 15.31 -18.25 -4.87
N GLY A 440 15.26 -18.84 -6.06
CA GLY A 440 15.20 -20.29 -6.26
C GLY A 440 14.03 -20.78 -7.11
N GLU A 441 13.92 -22.12 -7.25
CA GLU A 441 12.94 -22.78 -8.12
C GLU A 441 11.49 -22.41 -7.78
N ARG A 442 11.16 -22.22 -6.50
CA ARG A 442 9.80 -21.82 -6.07
C ARG A 442 9.36 -20.52 -6.72
N CYS A 443 10.28 -19.56 -6.87
CA CYS A 443 10.01 -18.30 -7.57
C CYS A 443 9.97 -18.50 -9.08
N GLN A 444 10.96 -19.20 -9.67
CA GLN A 444 11.07 -19.38 -11.12
C GLN A 444 9.87 -20.08 -11.75
N LEU A 445 9.19 -20.96 -11.00
CA LEU A 445 8.06 -21.75 -11.46
C LEU A 445 6.75 -21.36 -10.74
N TYR A 446 6.69 -20.20 -10.10
CA TYR A 446 5.48 -19.74 -9.43
C TYR A 446 4.36 -19.45 -10.43
N ASN A 447 3.15 -19.91 -10.14
CA ASN A 447 1.99 -19.67 -10.98
C ASN A 447 0.75 -19.35 -10.14
N GLN A 448 0.47 -18.08 -9.99
CA GLN A 448 -0.69 -17.55 -9.27
C GLN A 448 -2.02 -18.14 -9.76
N TYR A 449 -2.08 -18.55 -11.04
CA TYR A 449 -3.32 -18.89 -11.71
C TYR A 449 -3.52 -20.40 -11.94
N CYS A 450 -2.67 -21.25 -11.37
CA CYS A 450 -2.78 -22.68 -11.52
C CYS A 450 -4.19 -23.26 -11.24
N PRO A 451 -4.92 -22.81 -10.19
CA PRO A 451 -6.28 -23.30 -9.94
C PRO A 451 -7.26 -23.04 -11.10
N TYR A 452 -7.08 -21.95 -11.84
CA TYR A 452 -7.93 -21.60 -12.98
C TYR A 452 -7.57 -22.37 -14.24
N GLN A 453 -6.32 -22.77 -14.40
CA GLN A 453 -5.88 -23.65 -15.48
C GLN A 453 -6.43 -25.09 -15.33
N LEU A 454 -6.90 -25.46 -14.12
CA LEU A 454 -7.61 -26.72 -13.87
C LEU A 454 -9.09 -26.67 -14.24
N TRP A 455 -9.53 -25.56 -14.74
CA TRP A 455 -10.94 -25.29 -14.97
C TRP A 455 -11.56 -26.22 -16.04
N THR A 456 -12.68 -26.84 -15.71
CA THR A 456 -13.46 -27.69 -16.63
C THR A 456 -14.81 -27.05 -16.95
N PRO A 457 -15.38 -27.29 -18.13
CA PRO A 457 -16.72 -26.83 -18.51
C PRO A 457 -17.82 -27.23 -17.52
N GLN A 458 -17.61 -28.30 -16.78
CA GLN A 458 -18.56 -28.83 -15.78
C GLN A 458 -18.55 -28.09 -14.45
N ASN A 459 -17.44 -27.46 -14.11
CA ASN A 459 -17.38 -26.57 -12.96
C ASN A 459 -18.07 -25.25 -13.33
N LYS A 460 -19.40 -25.26 -13.37
CA LYS A 460 -20.17 -24.03 -13.59
C LYS A 460 -19.76 -23.04 -12.52
N PRO A 461 -19.26 -21.84 -12.87
CA PRO A 461 -19.08 -20.80 -11.88
C PRO A 461 -20.41 -20.60 -11.16
N LYS A 462 -20.38 -20.43 -9.83
CA LYS A 462 -21.59 -20.03 -9.10
C LYS A 462 -22.12 -18.74 -9.72
N LYS A 463 -23.41 -18.50 -9.62
CA LYS A 463 -24.12 -17.32 -10.19
C LYS A 463 -23.45 -15.95 -9.89
N THR A 464 -22.48 -15.93 -8.96
CA THR A 464 -21.71 -14.78 -8.51
C THR A 464 -20.31 -14.67 -9.14
N ASP A 465 -19.77 -15.75 -9.76
CA ASP A 465 -18.40 -15.77 -10.27
C ASP A 465 -18.38 -15.29 -11.72
N CYS A 466 -17.81 -14.10 -11.91
CA CYS A 466 -17.63 -13.49 -13.23
C CYS A 466 -16.21 -13.63 -13.77
N TYR A 467 -15.34 -14.31 -13.04
CA TYR A 467 -13.93 -14.53 -13.39
C TYR A 467 -13.81 -15.66 -14.40
N THR A 468 -13.09 -15.42 -15.48
CA THR A 468 -12.74 -16.45 -16.46
C THR A 468 -11.27 -16.29 -16.89
N PRO A 469 -10.59 -17.34 -17.33
CA PRO A 469 -9.22 -17.24 -17.86
C PRO A 469 -9.15 -16.69 -19.29
N ILE A 470 -10.24 -16.15 -19.86
CA ILE A 470 -10.35 -15.77 -21.28
C ILE A 470 -9.17 -14.93 -21.81
N PHE A 471 -8.68 -13.96 -21.01
CA PHE A 471 -7.54 -13.15 -21.42
C PHE A 471 -6.20 -13.82 -21.12
N ILE A 472 -6.14 -14.72 -20.13
CA ILE A 472 -4.93 -15.49 -19.81
C ILE A 472 -4.67 -16.48 -20.91
N ASP A 473 -5.70 -17.20 -21.36
CA ASP A 473 -5.62 -18.19 -22.42
C ASP A 473 -5.25 -17.57 -23.79
N LEU A 474 -5.47 -16.25 -23.98
CA LEU A 474 -4.96 -15.54 -25.16
C LEU A 474 -3.45 -15.26 -25.08
N ILE A 475 -2.90 -15.22 -23.87
CA ILE A 475 -1.51 -14.79 -23.61
C ILE A 475 -0.58 -15.99 -23.46
N ASP A 476 -0.96 -16.96 -22.61
CA ASP A 476 -0.12 -18.10 -22.31
C ASP A 476 -0.17 -19.18 -23.40
N ASN A 477 0.64 -20.18 -23.26
CA ASN A 477 0.69 -21.33 -24.18
C ASN A 477 0.23 -22.64 -23.49
N TYR A 478 -0.40 -22.53 -22.32
CA TYR A 478 -0.85 -23.67 -21.56
C TYR A 478 -2.22 -24.15 -22.06
N ASN A 479 -2.25 -25.35 -22.63
CA ASN A 479 -3.52 -25.96 -23.05
C ASN A 479 -4.06 -26.87 -21.95
N GLN A 480 -5.15 -26.46 -21.31
CA GLN A 480 -5.76 -27.17 -20.18
C GLN A 480 -6.13 -28.64 -20.51
N ARG A 481 -6.48 -28.93 -21.77
CA ARG A 481 -6.81 -30.29 -22.22
C ARG A 481 -5.61 -31.22 -22.21
N ASN A 482 -4.44 -30.71 -22.60
CA ASN A 482 -3.24 -31.51 -22.71
C ASN A 482 -2.59 -31.76 -21.34
N GLY A 483 -2.92 -30.97 -20.36
CA GLY A 483 -2.27 -31.03 -19.05
C GLY A 483 -0.83 -30.53 -19.08
N GLY A 484 -0.07 -30.89 -18.05
CA GLY A 484 1.34 -30.51 -17.89
C GLY A 484 1.64 -30.05 -16.49
N THR A 485 2.85 -29.51 -16.25
CA THR A 485 3.22 -28.93 -14.95
C THR A 485 2.62 -27.56 -14.80
N CYS A 486 1.79 -27.35 -13.76
CA CYS A 486 1.15 -26.08 -13.48
C CYS A 486 2.09 -25.07 -12.80
N GLY A 487 3.14 -25.54 -12.16
CA GLY A 487 4.03 -24.70 -11.35
C GLY A 487 3.68 -24.71 -9.86
N TYR A 488 4.34 -23.84 -9.10
CA TYR A 488 4.09 -23.65 -7.67
C TYR A 488 2.99 -22.63 -7.43
N TYR A 489 2.11 -22.92 -6.49
CA TYR A 489 1.02 -22.02 -6.09
C TYR A 489 0.55 -22.33 -4.67
N PHE A 490 -0.26 -21.45 -4.09
CA PHE A 490 -0.94 -21.72 -2.84
C PHE A 490 -2.31 -22.35 -3.09
N GLU A 491 -2.56 -23.50 -2.43
CA GLU A 491 -3.86 -24.14 -2.34
C GLU A 491 -4.30 -24.08 -0.87
N GLY A 492 -5.13 -23.10 -0.56
CA GLY A 492 -5.34 -22.68 0.82
C GLY A 492 -4.04 -22.16 1.45
N ASN A 493 -3.61 -22.78 2.56
CA ASN A 493 -2.36 -22.42 3.23
C ASN A 493 -1.17 -23.28 2.79
N ASN A 494 -1.36 -24.21 1.85
CA ASN A 494 -0.33 -25.14 1.40
C ASN A 494 0.34 -24.64 0.11
N PHE A 495 1.65 -24.49 0.15
CA PHE A 495 2.46 -24.20 -1.03
C PHE A 495 2.78 -25.51 -1.76
N THR A 496 2.25 -25.66 -2.96
CA THR A 496 2.28 -26.93 -3.69
C THR A 496 2.70 -26.75 -5.15
N LYS A 497 3.13 -27.86 -5.78
CA LYS A 497 3.37 -27.96 -7.22
C LYS A 497 2.54 -29.12 -7.74
N LYS A 498 1.77 -28.91 -8.79
CA LYS A 498 0.93 -29.93 -9.39
C LYS A 498 1.36 -30.25 -10.81
N ASP A 499 1.38 -31.55 -11.12
CA ASP A 499 1.31 -32.06 -12.48
C ASP A 499 -0.15 -32.37 -12.78
N ILE A 500 -0.63 -31.80 -13.86
CA ILE A 500 -2.02 -31.88 -14.27
C ILE A 500 -2.13 -32.92 -15.36
N PRO A 501 -2.86 -34.04 -15.16
CA PRO A 501 -3.05 -35.05 -16.20
C PRO A 501 -3.88 -34.47 -17.36
N ALA A 502 -3.62 -34.93 -18.58
CA ALA A 502 -4.45 -34.64 -19.73
C ALA A 502 -5.91 -35.05 -19.47
N ASN A 503 -6.86 -34.20 -19.89
CA ASN A 503 -8.28 -34.46 -19.72
C ASN A 503 -9.08 -33.86 -20.88
N PRO A 504 -9.70 -34.69 -21.78
CA PRO A 504 -10.43 -34.23 -22.91
C PRO A 504 -11.68 -33.41 -22.56
N ALA A 505 -12.16 -33.48 -21.31
CA ALA A 505 -13.30 -32.67 -20.84
C ALA A 505 -12.91 -31.21 -20.54
N ARG A 506 -11.60 -30.89 -20.47
CA ARG A 506 -11.14 -29.52 -20.28
C ARG A 506 -11.18 -28.71 -21.59
N PRO A 507 -11.20 -27.39 -21.51
CA PRO A 507 -11.05 -26.52 -22.65
C PRO A 507 -9.85 -26.89 -23.52
N ASN A 508 -10.00 -26.85 -24.83
CA ASN A 508 -8.93 -26.98 -25.80
C ASN A 508 -8.50 -25.58 -26.21
N ASP A 509 -7.67 -24.96 -25.41
CA ASP A 509 -7.08 -23.69 -25.74
C ASP A 509 -5.98 -23.87 -26.79
N ILE A 510 -6.16 -23.22 -27.93
CA ILE A 510 -5.23 -23.28 -29.07
C ILE A 510 -4.72 -21.90 -29.48
N ILE A 511 -5.14 -20.83 -28.79
CA ILE A 511 -4.66 -19.47 -29.03
C ILE A 511 -3.60 -19.13 -27.98
N SER A 512 -2.56 -18.45 -28.40
CA SER A 512 -1.54 -17.92 -27.51
C SER A 512 -0.78 -16.77 -28.18
N GLY A 513 0.07 -16.09 -27.42
CA GLY A 513 1.03 -15.13 -27.96
C GLY A 513 0.56 -13.68 -28.04
N TYR A 514 -0.66 -13.36 -27.62
CA TYR A 514 -1.02 -11.98 -27.37
C TYR A 514 -0.22 -11.44 -26.18
N SER A 515 0.32 -10.22 -26.30
CA SER A 515 0.84 -9.56 -25.11
C SER A 515 -0.28 -8.83 -24.36
N ILE A 516 -0.14 -8.74 -23.03
CA ILE A 516 -1.15 -8.08 -22.20
C ILE A 516 -1.32 -6.60 -22.58
N SER A 517 -0.25 -5.92 -22.97
CA SER A 517 -0.32 -4.55 -23.45
C SER A 517 -1.00 -4.43 -24.82
N TYR A 518 -0.84 -5.43 -25.71
CA TYR A 518 -1.53 -5.44 -27.00
C TYR A 518 -3.04 -5.56 -26.80
N ILE A 519 -3.49 -6.46 -25.92
CA ILE A 519 -4.90 -6.62 -25.56
C ILE A 519 -5.45 -5.29 -25.01
N GLN A 520 -4.76 -4.68 -24.05
CA GLN A 520 -5.20 -3.41 -23.49
C GLN A 520 -5.36 -2.32 -24.56
N ASN A 521 -4.35 -2.14 -25.39
CA ASN A 521 -4.30 -0.99 -26.29
C ASN A 521 -5.19 -1.15 -27.55
N ASN A 522 -5.46 -2.39 -28.00
CA ASN A 522 -6.13 -2.63 -29.29
C ASN A 522 -7.49 -3.32 -29.15
N ILE A 523 -7.75 -4.03 -28.05
CA ILE A 523 -8.93 -4.89 -27.92
C ILE A 523 -9.90 -4.36 -26.89
N LEU A 524 -9.42 -4.01 -25.68
CA LEU A 524 -10.29 -3.68 -24.54
C LEU A 524 -11.18 -2.45 -24.76
N SER A 525 -10.72 -1.45 -25.52
CA SER A 525 -11.52 -0.24 -25.78
C SER A 525 -12.82 -0.52 -26.54
N SER A 526 -12.92 -1.70 -27.18
CA SER A 526 -14.08 -2.13 -27.97
C SER A 526 -14.78 -3.36 -27.38
N ALA A 527 -14.29 -3.91 -26.27
CA ALA A 527 -14.77 -5.15 -25.65
C ALA A 527 -15.77 -4.87 -24.51
N TYR A 528 -17.00 -4.53 -24.85
CA TYR A 528 -18.05 -4.26 -23.84
C TYR A 528 -18.67 -5.54 -23.23
N GLY A 529 -18.60 -6.65 -23.96
CA GLY A 529 -19.09 -7.97 -23.59
C GLY A 529 -18.45 -9.02 -24.47
N LEU A 530 -18.83 -10.29 -24.35
CA LEU A 530 -18.20 -11.37 -25.11
C LEU A 530 -18.37 -11.24 -26.63
N SER A 531 -19.53 -10.77 -27.09
CA SER A 531 -19.78 -10.58 -28.54
C SER A 531 -18.88 -9.50 -29.13
N SER A 532 -18.78 -8.36 -28.48
CA SER A 532 -17.87 -7.28 -28.90
C SER A 532 -16.42 -7.66 -28.75
N LEU A 533 -16.05 -8.45 -27.71
CA LEU A 533 -14.70 -9.00 -27.57
C LEU A 533 -14.34 -9.92 -28.75
N ASN A 534 -15.26 -10.81 -29.20
CA ASN A 534 -15.04 -11.63 -30.37
C ASN A 534 -14.76 -10.78 -31.61
N THR A 535 -15.59 -9.74 -31.84
CA THR A 535 -15.40 -8.81 -32.95
C THR A 535 -14.06 -8.07 -32.87
N ALA A 536 -13.70 -7.58 -31.67
CA ALA A 536 -12.44 -6.88 -31.47
C ALA A 536 -11.22 -7.79 -31.72
N LEU A 537 -11.27 -9.03 -31.24
CA LEU A 537 -10.22 -10.04 -31.49
C LEU A 537 -10.04 -10.33 -32.97
N LYS A 538 -11.13 -10.50 -33.72
CA LYS A 538 -11.07 -10.71 -35.19
C LYS A 538 -10.50 -9.51 -35.94
N SER A 539 -10.79 -8.30 -35.48
CA SER A 539 -10.26 -7.07 -36.08
C SER A 539 -8.76 -6.83 -35.75
N HIS A 540 -8.28 -7.39 -34.63
CA HIS A 540 -6.93 -7.20 -34.13
C HIS A 540 -6.19 -8.53 -33.95
N LYS A 541 -6.29 -9.41 -34.94
CA LYS A 541 -5.60 -10.71 -34.94
C LYS A 541 -4.09 -10.54 -35.00
N ILE A 542 -3.39 -11.33 -34.21
CA ILE A 542 -1.94 -11.48 -34.35
C ILE A 542 -1.63 -12.54 -35.42
N TYR A 543 -0.38 -12.55 -35.87
CA TYR A 543 0.07 -13.52 -36.88
C TYR A 543 -0.18 -14.97 -36.42
N GLY A 544 -0.72 -15.79 -37.33
CA GLY A 544 -1.02 -17.19 -37.06
C GLY A 544 -2.42 -17.46 -36.45
N VAL A 545 -3.13 -16.44 -35.98
CA VAL A 545 -4.47 -16.58 -35.42
C VAL A 545 -5.52 -16.35 -36.51
N THR A 546 -6.47 -17.28 -36.62
CA THR A 546 -7.57 -17.22 -37.59
C THR A 546 -8.91 -16.87 -36.91
N ASP A 547 -9.90 -16.42 -37.69
CA ASP A 547 -11.27 -16.18 -37.19
C ASP A 547 -11.87 -17.43 -36.56
N GLN A 548 -11.63 -18.59 -37.17
CA GLN A 548 -12.12 -19.86 -36.65
C GLN A 548 -11.51 -20.22 -35.30
N MET A 549 -10.22 -19.94 -35.10
CA MET A 549 -9.56 -20.13 -33.78
C MET A 549 -10.21 -19.23 -32.74
N ILE A 550 -10.47 -17.96 -33.09
CA ILE A 550 -11.13 -17.00 -32.19
C ILE A 550 -12.55 -17.47 -31.85
N ASP A 551 -13.35 -17.89 -32.85
CA ASP A 551 -14.70 -18.41 -32.62
C ASP A 551 -14.69 -19.64 -31.70
N ASN A 552 -13.74 -20.55 -31.90
CA ASN A 552 -13.59 -21.74 -31.07
C ASN A 552 -13.20 -21.37 -29.63
N HIS A 553 -12.28 -20.42 -29.47
CA HIS A 553 -11.86 -19.91 -28.15
C HIS A 553 -13.06 -19.24 -27.44
N MET A 554 -13.75 -18.34 -28.12
CA MET A 554 -14.92 -17.65 -27.56
C MET A 554 -16.05 -18.61 -27.18
N ALA A 555 -16.23 -19.70 -27.94
CA ALA A 555 -17.25 -20.73 -27.66
C ALA A 555 -17.00 -21.43 -26.29
N LEU A 556 -15.76 -21.51 -25.83
CA LEU A 556 -15.43 -22.08 -24.51
C LEU A 556 -16.09 -21.27 -23.38
N TYR A 557 -16.17 -19.94 -23.55
CA TYR A 557 -16.68 -18.99 -22.55
C TYR A 557 -18.15 -18.67 -22.77
N TRP A 558 -18.55 -18.51 -24.04
CA TRP A 558 -19.91 -18.17 -24.45
C TRP A 558 -20.94 -19.16 -23.93
N ASN A 559 -20.75 -20.45 -24.20
CA ASN A 559 -21.67 -21.51 -23.77
C ASN A 559 -21.85 -21.61 -22.26
N ARG A 560 -20.95 -21.04 -21.49
CA ARG A 560 -21.01 -20.98 -20.02
C ARG A 560 -21.81 -19.82 -19.50
N ILE A 561 -21.72 -18.67 -20.13
CA ILE A 561 -22.42 -17.45 -19.70
C ILE A 561 -23.89 -17.54 -20.09
N TYR A 562 -24.20 -18.12 -21.24
CA TYR A 562 -25.59 -18.34 -21.69
C TYR A 562 -26.30 -19.54 -21.02
N SER A 563 -25.59 -20.47 -20.43
CA SER A 563 -26.23 -21.48 -19.56
C SER A 563 -26.67 -20.89 -18.19
N ARG A 564 -26.38 -19.66 -17.92
CA ARG A 564 -27.01 -18.83 -16.90
C ARG A 564 -28.19 -18.11 -17.51
N ASN A 565 -29.26 -18.85 -17.74
CA ASN A 565 -30.55 -18.22 -18.06
C ASN A 565 -30.86 -17.19 -16.96
N PRO A 566 -31.21 -15.97 -17.30
CA PRO A 566 -31.72 -15.01 -16.35
C PRO A 566 -33.14 -15.40 -16.00
N ASP A 567 -33.32 -16.30 -15.06
CA ASP A 567 -34.58 -16.45 -14.32
C ASP A 567 -34.45 -15.82 -12.94
#